data_9be5fdac8566104d953da7e1113995f4
#
_entry.id   9be5fdac8566104d953da7e1113995f4
#
_cell.length_a   1.000
_cell.length_b   1.000
_cell.length_c   1.000
_cell.angle_alpha   90.00
_cell.angle_beta   90.00
_cell.angle_gamma   90.00
#
_symmetry.space_group_name_H-M   'P 1'
#
loop_
_entity.id
_entity.type
_entity.pdbx_description
1 polymer ?
#
loop_
_entity_poly.entity_id
_entity_poly.type
_entity_poly.pdbx_seq_one_letter_code
_entity_poly.pdbx_strand_id
1 'polypeptide(L)'
;DLSISCGSDSAIWHSFINRKKSIAFGDNDTAKQWTYSRFVDFAFFPDAIDPKVLNRQGLKNKFYLYHGFKEDIYLSFFKPDDKFMDKVPYMNYVVLRPENIHANYLNNRKVTSIVPELLSRLLAKGLKVIFLPRYDADREYAKGLKNVFIPAEPLNGLDLCFNADAVLTGAGTLAREAACLGVPSFSFYAGKQ
;
A
#
# COMPACT_ATOMS: atom_id res chain seq x y z
N ASP A 1 -4.84 -9.34 29.12
CA ASP A 1 -4.37 -9.65 27.75
C ASP A 1 -4.92 -8.62 26.76
N LEU A 2 -4.10 -8.22 25.80
CA LEU A 2 -4.39 -7.21 24.80
C LEU A 2 -4.05 -7.75 23.40
N SER A 3 -4.91 -7.50 22.43
CA SER A 3 -4.65 -7.74 21.01
C SER A 3 -4.47 -6.41 20.28
N ILE A 4 -3.44 -6.30 19.46
CA ILE A 4 -3.17 -5.12 18.62
C ILE A 4 -3.10 -5.59 17.16
N SER A 5 -3.82 -4.91 16.27
CA SER A 5 -3.87 -5.29 14.85
C SER A 5 -3.99 -4.08 13.92
N CYS A 6 -3.59 -4.26 12.68
CA CYS A 6 -3.86 -3.31 11.59
C CYS A 6 -5.21 -3.63 10.93
N GLY A 7 -6.32 -3.44 11.68
CA GLY A 7 -7.68 -3.64 11.19
C GLY A 7 -8.02 -5.09 10.80
N SER A 8 -7.45 -6.08 11.49
CA SER A 8 -7.75 -7.49 11.23
C SER A 8 -9.07 -7.90 11.90
N ASP A 9 -10.08 -8.23 11.10
CA ASP A 9 -11.35 -8.75 11.57
C ASP A 9 -11.17 -9.97 12.49
N SER A 10 -10.36 -10.93 12.04
CA SER A 10 -10.09 -12.18 12.77
C SER A 10 -9.48 -11.93 14.14
N ALA A 11 -8.53 -10.99 14.25
CA ALA A 11 -7.89 -10.66 15.53
C ALA A 11 -8.89 -10.01 16.50
N ILE A 12 -9.75 -9.12 16.01
CA ILE A 12 -10.76 -8.43 16.81
C ILE A 12 -11.85 -9.40 17.25
N TRP A 13 -12.36 -10.24 16.36
CA TRP A 13 -13.34 -11.27 16.69
C TRP A 13 -12.78 -12.28 17.71
N HIS A 14 -11.54 -12.75 17.52
CA HIS A 14 -10.88 -13.63 18.49
C HIS A 14 -10.79 -12.99 19.87
N SER A 15 -10.42 -11.71 19.94
CA SER A 15 -10.31 -10.97 21.21
C SER A 15 -11.67 -10.85 21.88
N PHE A 16 -12.71 -10.51 21.13
CA PHE A 16 -14.06 -10.40 21.67
C PHE A 16 -14.57 -11.73 22.25
N ILE A 17 -14.42 -12.83 21.51
CA ILE A 17 -14.84 -14.18 21.97
C ILE A 17 -14.09 -14.59 23.24
N ASN A 18 -12.81 -14.27 23.32
CA ASN A 18 -11.95 -14.61 24.47
C ASN A 18 -11.94 -13.55 25.57
N ARG A 19 -12.83 -12.55 25.51
CA ARG A 19 -12.96 -11.46 26.50
C ARG A 19 -11.64 -10.68 26.71
N LYS A 20 -10.85 -10.52 25.65
CA LYS A 20 -9.61 -9.75 25.64
C LYS A 20 -9.86 -8.36 25.05
N LYS A 21 -9.08 -7.39 25.51
CA LYS A 21 -9.11 -6.05 24.91
C LYS A 21 -8.51 -6.06 23.50
N SER A 22 -9.03 -5.20 22.64
CA SER A 22 -8.58 -5.08 21.26
C SER A 22 -8.31 -3.63 20.85
N ILE A 23 -7.17 -3.45 20.16
CA ILE A 23 -6.80 -2.18 19.51
C ILE A 23 -6.66 -2.44 18.01
N ALA A 24 -7.33 -1.60 17.22
CA ALA A 24 -7.20 -1.62 15.76
C ALA A 24 -6.56 -0.32 15.27
N PHE A 25 -5.59 -0.42 14.37
CA PHE A 25 -5.07 0.70 13.59
C PHE A 25 -5.63 0.62 12.17
N GLY A 26 -6.35 1.64 11.74
CA GLY A 26 -6.85 1.76 10.38
C GLY A 26 -6.08 2.85 9.62
N ASP A 27 -6.02 2.72 8.31
CA ASP A 27 -5.29 3.64 7.42
C ASP A 27 -6.06 3.97 6.15
N ASN A 28 -7.33 3.51 6.07
CA ASN A 28 -8.10 3.61 4.84
C ASN A 28 -9.59 3.82 5.17
N ASP A 29 -10.18 4.86 4.62
CA ASP A 29 -11.58 5.22 4.75
C ASP A 29 -12.53 4.33 3.94
N THR A 30 -11.99 3.64 2.91
CA THR A 30 -12.77 2.72 2.06
C THR A 30 -12.80 1.28 2.58
N ALA A 31 -12.01 0.96 3.62
CA ALA A 31 -12.05 -0.35 4.26
C ALA A 31 -13.38 -0.56 5.01
N LYS A 32 -13.80 -1.82 5.07
CA LYS A 32 -15.09 -2.19 5.70
C LYS A 32 -14.96 -2.32 7.22
N GLN A 33 -14.80 -1.20 7.95
CA GLN A 33 -14.68 -1.23 9.43
C GLN A 33 -15.95 -1.73 10.12
N TRP A 34 -17.11 -1.66 9.47
CA TRP A 34 -18.37 -2.13 10.02
C TRP A 34 -18.35 -3.62 10.41
N THR A 35 -17.47 -4.43 9.83
CA THR A 35 -17.30 -5.85 10.14
C THR A 35 -16.84 -6.10 11.57
N TYR A 36 -16.05 -5.19 12.12
CA TYR A 36 -15.51 -5.30 13.47
C TYR A 36 -15.89 -4.15 14.42
N SER A 37 -16.51 -3.10 13.92
CA SER A 37 -16.77 -1.86 14.67
C SER A 37 -17.52 -2.06 15.99
N ARG A 38 -18.38 -3.08 16.06
CA ARG A 38 -19.12 -3.42 17.28
C ARG A 38 -18.25 -4.07 18.36
N PHE A 39 -17.20 -4.76 17.96
CA PHE A 39 -16.41 -5.67 18.78
C PHE A 39 -15.05 -5.09 19.20
N VAL A 40 -14.54 -4.13 18.46
CA VAL A 40 -13.30 -3.42 18.80
C VAL A 40 -13.51 -2.56 20.05
N ASP A 41 -12.54 -2.56 20.97
CA ASP A 41 -12.55 -1.67 22.12
C ASP A 41 -12.04 -0.27 21.74
N PHE A 42 -10.92 -0.18 21.04
CA PHE A 42 -10.29 1.07 20.60
C PHE A 42 -9.83 0.96 19.17
N ALA A 43 -10.06 2.01 18.38
CA ALA A 43 -9.59 2.10 17.01
C ALA A 43 -8.83 3.43 16.80
N PHE A 44 -7.71 3.38 16.10
CA PHE A 44 -6.87 4.55 15.83
C PHE A 44 -6.77 4.76 14.33
N PHE A 45 -6.94 6.02 13.91
CA PHE A 45 -6.89 6.42 12.51
C PHE A 45 -6.10 7.72 12.33
N PRO A 46 -5.45 7.92 11.15
CA PRO A 46 -4.92 9.23 10.79
C PRO A 46 -6.00 10.31 10.81
N ASP A 47 -5.67 11.50 11.24
CA ASP A 47 -6.58 12.65 11.25
C ASP A 47 -6.95 13.17 9.85
N ALA A 48 -6.22 12.70 8.82
CA ALA A 48 -6.59 12.89 7.42
C ALA A 48 -7.89 12.17 7.02
N ILE A 49 -8.37 11.20 7.83
CA ILE A 49 -9.62 10.49 7.58
C ILE A 49 -10.80 11.26 8.19
N ASP A 50 -11.83 11.56 7.38
CA ASP A 50 -13.02 12.24 7.86
C ASP A 50 -13.74 11.39 8.96
N PRO A 51 -13.90 11.93 10.18
CA PRO A 51 -14.63 11.26 11.27
C PRO A 51 -16.05 10.83 10.90
N LYS A 52 -16.70 11.53 9.97
CA LYS A 52 -18.04 11.18 9.50
C LYS A 52 -18.06 9.82 8.79
N VAL A 53 -16.99 9.47 8.10
CA VAL A 53 -16.86 8.16 7.44
C VAL A 53 -16.76 7.06 8.49
N LEU A 54 -15.92 7.25 9.51
CA LEU A 54 -15.74 6.30 10.62
C LEU A 54 -17.03 6.09 11.41
N ASN A 55 -17.75 7.17 11.66
CA ASN A 55 -19.05 7.12 12.33
C ASN A 55 -20.10 6.35 11.51
N ARG A 56 -20.17 6.60 10.19
CA ARG A 56 -21.07 5.86 9.29
C ARG A 56 -20.76 4.37 9.24
N GLN A 57 -19.49 3.99 9.45
CA GLN A 57 -19.07 2.60 9.53
C GLN A 57 -19.27 1.96 10.92
N GLY A 58 -19.90 2.68 11.86
CA GLY A 58 -20.34 2.14 13.14
C GLY A 58 -19.29 2.21 14.26
N LEU A 59 -18.14 2.85 14.03
CA LEU A 59 -17.13 3.02 15.09
C LEU A 59 -17.56 3.99 16.16
N LYS A 60 -18.41 4.98 15.79
CA LYS A 60 -18.96 5.99 16.72
C LYS A 60 -17.85 6.55 17.63
N ASN A 61 -18.02 6.48 18.94
CA ASN A 61 -17.07 7.04 19.92
C ASN A 61 -15.92 6.07 20.29
N LYS A 62 -15.68 5.04 19.50
CA LYS A 62 -14.61 4.04 19.75
C LYS A 62 -13.34 4.32 18.96
N PHE A 63 -13.23 5.46 18.29
CA PHE A 63 -12.03 5.80 17.52
C PHE A 63 -11.34 7.06 18.06
N TYR A 64 -10.05 7.08 17.85
CA TYR A 64 -9.15 8.19 18.16
C TYR A 64 -8.39 8.55 16.90
N LEU A 65 -8.22 9.84 16.66
CA LEU A 65 -7.43 10.34 15.55
C LEU A 65 -6.02 10.67 16.06
N TYR A 66 -5.01 10.33 15.25
CA TYR A 66 -3.64 10.73 15.48
C TYR A 66 -3.12 11.55 14.31
N HIS A 67 -2.22 12.47 14.60
CA HIS A 67 -1.60 13.30 13.59
C HIS A 67 -0.48 12.52 12.87
N GLY A 68 -0.55 12.42 11.54
CA GLY A 68 0.40 11.69 10.72
C GLY A 68 -0.19 10.44 10.05
N PHE A 69 0.69 9.65 9.47
CA PHE A 69 0.34 8.40 8.78
C PHE A 69 0.88 7.19 9.54
N LYS A 70 0.31 6.03 9.27
CA LYS A 70 0.80 4.76 9.84
C LYS A 70 2.28 4.52 9.46
N GLU A 71 2.65 4.94 8.29
CA GLU A 71 3.99 4.82 7.74
C GLU A 71 5.03 5.62 8.56
N ASP A 72 4.65 6.72 9.19
CA ASP A 72 5.55 7.55 10.00
C ASP A 72 6.16 6.78 11.19
N ILE A 73 5.45 5.75 11.70
CA ILE A 73 5.91 4.93 12.82
C ILE A 73 7.27 4.28 12.50
N TYR A 74 7.47 3.78 11.29
CA TYR A 74 8.69 3.08 10.91
C TYR A 74 9.61 3.90 9.99
N LEU A 75 9.08 4.87 9.26
CA LEU A 75 9.88 5.77 8.44
C LEU A 75 10.77 6.68 9.28
N SER A 76 10.35 7.03 10.50
CA SER A 76 11.17 7.82 11.43
C SER A 76 12.49 7.13 11.81
N PHE A 77 12.58 5.82 11.66
CA PHE A 77 13.78 5.01 11.93
C PHE A 77 14.49 4.55 10.65
N PHE A 78 13.94 4.86 9.48
CA PHE A 78 14.51 4.43 8.22
C PHE A 78 15.87 5.10 7.99
N LYS A 79 16.85 4.28 7.63
CA LYS A 79 18.17 4.69 7.18
C LYS A 79 18.42 4.03 5.83
N PRO A 80 18.67 4.80 4.77
CA PRO A 80 18.95 4.24 3.46
C PRO A 80 20.17 3.30 3.49
N ASP A 81 20.09 2.21 2.76
CA ASP A 81 21.21 1.28 2.53
C ASP A 81 22.11 1.86 1.43
N ASP A 82 23.32 2.28 1.79
CA ASP A 82 24.31 2.85 0.85
C ASP A 82 24.68 1.88 -0.29
N LYS A 83 24.46 0.57 -0.09
CA LYS A 83 24.72 -0.48 -1.08
C LYS A 83 23.48 -0.91 -1.86
N PHE A 84 22.36 -0.23 -1.65
CA PHE A 84 21.12 -0.62 -2.33
C PHE A 84 21.25 -0.57 -3.84
N MET A 85 21.96 0.45 -4.37
CA MET A 85 22.14 0.63 -5.80
C MET A 85 22.93 -0.48 -6.48
N ASP A 86 23.69 -1.27 -5.74
CA ASP A 86 24.39 -2.46 -6.27
C ASP A 86 23.41 -3.60 -6.62
N LYS A 87 22.17 -3.53 -6.11
CA LYS A 87 21.13 -4.56 -6.27
C LYS A 87 20.23 -4.31 -7.50
N VAL A 88 20.36 -3.15 -8.12
CA VAL A 88 19.52 -2.72 -9.24
C VAL A 88 20.37 -2.28 -10.44
N PRO A 89 19.95 -2.53 -11.70
CA PRO A 89 20.79 -2.27 -12.87
C PRO A 89 20.73 -0.81 -13.36
N TYR A 90 19.99 0.06 -12.68
CA TYR A 90 19.75 1.43 -13.14
C TYR A 90 20.04 2.45 -12.04
N MET A 91 20.79 3.49 -12.38
CA MET A 91 21.01 4.64 -11.48
C MET A 91 19.77 5.56 -11.37
N ASN A 92 19.02 5.69 -12.45
CA ASN A 92 17.76 6.44 -12.52
C ASN A 92 16.68 5.50 -12.99
N TYR A 93 15.56 5.43 -12.27
CA TYR A 93 14.47 4.52 -12.58
C TYR A 93 13.14 4.96 -11.97
N VAL A 94 12.09 4.46 -12.58
CA VAL A 94 10.72 4.55 -12.05
C VAL A 94 10.31 3.19 -11.50
N VAL A 95 9.70 3.17 -10.33
CA VAL A 95 9.09 1.96 -9.79
C VAL A 95 7.67 1.84 -10.30
N LEU A 96 7.32 0.67 -10.84
CA LEU A 96 5.95 0.35 -11.23
C LEU A 96 5.48 -0.92 -10.53
N ARG A 97 4.38 -0.83 -9.77
CA ARG A 97 3.74 -1.97 -9.10
C ARG A 97 2.27 -2.06 -9.47
N PRO A 98 1.80 -3.21 -10.00
CA PRO A 98 0.41 -3.40 -10.39
C PRO A 98 -0.59 -3.21 -9.25
N GLU A 99 -1.81 -2.89 -9.62
CA GLU A 99 -2.99 -2.94 -8.79
C GLU A 99 -3.33 -4.38 -8.38
N ASN A 100 -4.05 -4.52 -7.26
CA ASN A 100 -4.57 -5.81 -6.84
C ASN A 100 -5.94 -6.05 -7.50
N ILE A 101 -5.94 -6.64 -8.70
CA ILE A 101 -7.18 -6.92 -9.45
C ILE A 101 -8.07 -8.00 -8.80
N HIS A 102 -7.54 -8.78 -7.87
CA HIS A 102 -8.27 -9.81 -7.12
C HIS A 102 -8.73 -9.33 -5.74
N ALA A 103 -8.58 -8.03 -5.43
CA ALA A 103 -8.97 -7.51 -4.13
C ALA A 103 -10.50 -7.52 -3.94
N ASN A 104 -10.94 -7.91 -2.74
CA ASN A 104 -12.35 -8.02 -2.37
C ASN A 104 -13.16 -6.72 -2.55
N TYR A 105 -12.52 -5.56 -2.60
CA TYR A 105 -13.16 -4.28 -2.81
C TYR A 105 -13.54 -3.98 -4.28
N LEU A 106 -13.09 -4.80 -5.23
CA LEU A 106 -13.40 -4.63 -6.67
C LEU A 106 -14.74 -5.24 -7.09
N ASN A 107 -15.49 -5.86 -6.17
CA ASN A 107 -16.87 -6.34 -6.38
C ASN A 107 -17.09 -7.07 -7.71
N ASN A 108 -16.31 -8.10 -8.03
CA ASN A 108 -16.43 -8.95 -9.23
C ASN A 108 -16.41 -8.19 -10.58
N ARG A 109 -15.93 -6.96 -10.64
CA ARG A 109 -15.73 -6.27 -11.91
C ARG A 109 -14.54 -6.89 -12.63
N LYS A 110 -14.70 -7.18 -13.92
CA LYS A 110 -13.57 -7.46 -14.82
C LYS A 110 -12.79 -6.14 -14.98
N VAL A 111 -11.78 -5.97 -14.15
CA VAL A 111 -10.86 -4.83 -14.25
C VAL A 111 -9.69 -5.28 -15.12
N THR A 112 -9.51 -4.64 -16.24
CA THR A 112 -8.31 -4.80 -17.06
C THR A 112 -7.21 -3.94 -16.45
N SER A 113 -6.02 -4.50 -16.23
CA SER A 113 -4.88 -3.76 -15.72
C SER A 113 -4.46 -2.65 -16.71
N ILE A 114 -4.14 -1.47 -16.19
CA ILE A 114 -3.57 -0.37 -16.99
C ILE A 114 -2.05 -0.48 -17.12
N VAL A 115 -1.43 -1.46 -16.47
CA VAL A 115 0.03 -1.64 -16.45
C VAL A 115 0.64 -1.77 -17.84
N PRO A 116 0.08 -2.53 -18.81
CA PRO A 116 0.64 -2.62 -20.15
C PRO A 116 0.74 -1.26 -20.84
N GLU A 117 -0.29 -0.41 -20.69
CA GLU A 117 -0.29 0.94 -21.25
C GLU A 117 0.72 1.84 -20.54
N LEU A 118 0.81 1.77 -19.21
CA LEU A 118 1.78 2.53 -18.43
C LEU A 118 3.21 2.16 -18.83
N LEU A 119 3.54 0.87 -18.92
CA LEU A 119 4.85 0.40 -19.38
C LEU A 119 5.18 0.96 -20.76
N SER A 120 4.26 0.85 -21.71
CA SER A 120 4.44 1.38 -23.07
C SER A 120 4.75 2.88 -23.05
N ARG A 121 3.99 3.67 -22.29
CA ARG A 121 4.19 5.13 -22.20
C ARG A 121 5.49 5.53 -21.51
N LEU A 122 5.88 4.83 -20.44
CA LEU A 122 7.12 5.10 -19.72
C LEU A 122 8.33 4.80 -20.63
N LEU A 123 8.32 3.65 -21.30
CA LEU A 123 9.39 3.24 -22.20
C LEU A 123 9.50 4.14 -23.45
N ALA A 124 8.38 4.61 -23.98
CA ALA A 124 8.37 5.58 -25.09
C ALA A 124 9.03 6.92 -24.71
N LYS A 125 9.07 7.26 -23.41
CA LYS A 125 9.80 8.42 -22.88
C LYS A 125 11.26 8.12 -22.56
N GLY A 126 11.75 6.92 -22.86
CA GLY A 126 13.12 6.50 -22.56
C GLY A 126 13.40 6.18 -21.08
N LEU A 127 12.36 6.09 -20.25
CA LEU A 127 12.52 5.81 -18.84
C LEU A 127 12.88 4.33 -18.62
N LYS A 128 13.67 4.07 -17.57
CA LYS A 128 13.96 2.73 -17.07
C LYS A 128 13.00 2.38 -15.96
N VAL A 129 12.48 1.16 -15.95
CA VAL A 129 11.44 0.74 -15.02
C VAL A 129 11.91 -0.44 -14.20
N ILE A 130 11.80 -0.33 -12.87
CA ILE A 130 11.84 -1.49 -11.97
C ILE A 130 10.39 -1.92 -11.76
N PHE A 131 10.06 -3.07 -12.32
CA PHE A 131 8.71 -3.61 -12.29
C PHE A 131 8.57 -4.65 -11.18
N LEU A 132 7.60 -4.45 -10.30
CA LEU A 132 7.33 -5.31 -9.15
C LEU A 132 6.03 -6.09 -9.37
N PRO A 133 6.06 -7.22 -10.07
CA PRO A 133 4.86 -8.02 -10.30
C PRO A 133 4.24 -8.43 -8.96
N ARG A 134 2.92 -8.42 -8.88
CA ARG A 134 2.19 -8.88 -7.70
C ARG A 134 1.87 -10.37 -7.79
N TYR A 135 1.61 -10.83 -9.01
CA TYR A 135 1.32 -12.22 -9.37
C TYR A 135 2.25 -12.65 -10.50
N ASP A 136 2.44 -13.96 -10.64
CA ASP A 136 3.27 -14.48 -11.74
C ASP A 136 2.72 -14.10 -13.11
N ALA A 137 1.40 -14.01 -13.26
CA ALA A 137 0.77 -13.54 -14.49
C ALA A 137 1.16 -12.11 -14.88
N ASP A 138 1.48 -11.24 -13.91
CA ASP A 138 1.89 -9.86 -14.20
C ASP A 138 3.24 -9.80 -14.93
N ARG A 139 4.09 -10.83 -14.79
CA ARG A 139 5.40 -10.90 -15.46
C ARG A 139 5.28 -10.86 -16.97
N GLU A 140 4.17 -11.34 -17.52
CA GLU A 140 3.90 -11.31 -18.96
C GLU A 140 3.82 -9.89 -19.51
N TYR A 141 3.41 -8.90 -18.68
CA TYR A 141 3.36 -7.49 -19.09
C TYR A 141 4.75 -6.92 -19.44
N ALA A 142 5.79 -7.45 -18.84
CA ALA A 142 7.17 -6.99 -19.03
C ALA A 142 8.01 -7.89 -19.95
N LYS A 143 7.43 -8.99 -20.45
CA LYS A 143 8.16 -9.99 -21.25
C LYS A 143 8.70 -9.41 -22.54
N GLY A 144 10.01 -9.55 -22.74
CA GLY A 144 10.69 -9.08 -23.94
C GLY A 144 10.88 -7.56 -24.02
N LEU A 145 10.43 -6.80 -23.02
CA LEU A 145 10.62 -5.36 -22.99
C LEU A 145 12.04 -4.99 -22.55
N LYS A 146 12.69 -4.12 -23.32
CA LYS A 146 13.97 -3.52 -22.94
C LYS A 146 13.74 -2.42 -21.91
N ASN A 147 14.74 -2.18 -21.05
CA ASN A 147 14.68 -1.16 -19.98
C ASN A 147 13.63 -1.43 -18.88
N VAL A 148 13.17 -2.67 -18.76
CA VAL A 148 12.34 -3.14 -17.64
C VAL A 148 13.12 -4.21 -16.87
N PHE A 149 13.29 -3.98 -15.59
CA PHE A 149 13.95 -4.93 -14.69
C PHE A 149 12.93 -5.48 -13.69
N ILE A 150 12.85 -6.79 -13.58
CA ILE A 150 12.09 -7.50 -12.55
C ILE A 150 13.10 -8.10 -11.59
N PRO A 151 13.17 -7.69 -10.33
CA PRO A 151 14.05 -8.30 -9.34
C PRO A 151 13.78 -9.80 -9.20
N ALA A 152 14.85 -10.59 -9.17
CA ALA A 152 14.75 -12.04 -8.91
C ALA A 152 14.40 -12.33 -7.44
N GLU A 153 14.97 -11.51 -6.54
CA GLU A 153 14.74 -11.58 -5.11
C GLU A 153 13.99 -10.34 -4.61
N PRO A 154 13.22 -10.44 -3.51
CA PRO A 154 12.56 -9.29 -2.91
C PRO A 154 13.57 -8.20 -2.52
N LEU A 155 13.32 -6.97 -2.94
CA LEU A 155 14.07 -5.79 -2.53
C LEU A 155 13.42 -5.11 -1.31
N ASN A 156 14.24 -4.39 -0.52
CA ASN A 156 13.71 -3.51 0.49
C ASN A 156 12.87 -2.40 -0.17
N GLY A 157 11.59 -2.31 0.18
CA GLY A 157 10.65 -1.37 -0.45
C GLY A 157 10.96 0.09 -0.18
N LEU A 158 11.49 0.41 1.01
CA LEU A 158 11.84 1.78 1.38
C LEU A 158 13.07 2.26 0.62
N ASP A 159 14.12 1.45 0.54
CA ASP A 159 15.31 1.77 -0.23
C ASP A 159 15.00 1.90 -1.73
N LEU A 160 14.13 1.01 -2.23
CA LEU A 160 13.68 1.05 -3.61
C LEU A 160 12.92 2.35 -3.94
N CYS A 161 12.04 2.78 -3.05
CA CYS A 161 11.31 4.05 -3.21
C CYS A 161 12.24 5.25 -3.05
N PHE A 162 13.11 5.24 -2.04
CA PHE A 162 14.01 6.35 -1.72
C PHE A 162 14.94 6.71 -2.89
N ASN A 163 15.41 5.71 -3.63
CA ASN A 163 16.31 5.90 -4.75
C ASN A 163 15.60 6.06 -6.12
N ALA A 164 14.27 6.05 -6.16
CA ALA A 164 13.50 6.15 -7.39
C ALA A 164 13.26 7.61 -7.80
N ASP A 165 13.23 7.87 -9.12
CA ASP A 165 12.79 9.17 -9.67
C ASP A 165 11.27 9.38 -9.46
N ALA A 166 10.50 8.28 -9.47
CA ALA A 166 9.07 8.28 -9.20
C ALA A 166 8.56 6.86 -8.89
N VAL A 167 7.43 6.77 -8.20
CA VAL A 167 6.74 5.51 -7.90
C VAL A 167 5.33 5.56 -8.46
N LEU A 168 5.01 4.62 -9.34
CA LEU A 168 3.66 4.42 -9.87
C LEU A 168 3.12 3.10 -9.33
N THR A 169 2.00 3.13 -8.64
CA THR A 169 1.50 1.91 -8.00
C THR A 169 -0.01 1.89 -7.81
N GLY A 170 -0.60 0.71 -7.99
CA GLY A 170 -1.95 0.42 -7.54
C GLY A 170 -2.04 -0.06 -6.08
N ALA A 171 -0.96 0.09 -5.29
CA ALA A 171 -0.87 -0.34 -3.89
C ALA A 171 -0.76 0.86 -2.96
N GLY A 172 -1.72 1.01 -2.04
CA GLY A 172 -1.79 2.17 -1.14
C GLY A 172 -0.55 2.35 -0.26
N THR A 173 -0.03 1.29 0.35
CA THR A 173 1.14 1.37 1.25
C THR A 173 2.38 1.89 0.52
N LEU A 174 2.73 1.30 -0.63
CA LEU A 174 3.92 1.73 -1.38
C LEU A 174 3.80 3.19 -1.86
N ALA A 175 2.58 3.63 -2.23
CA ALA A 175 2.34 5.02 -2.61
C ALA A 175 2.59 5.99 -1.45
N ARG A 176 2.11 5.65 -0.25
CA ARG A 176 2.31 6.48 0.95
C ARG A 176 3.77 6.47 1.40
N GLU A 177 4.43 5.31 1.41
CA GLU A 177 5.86 5.20 1.72
C GLU A 177 6.69 6.11 0.83
N ALA A 178 6.50 6.05 -0.49
CA ALA A 178 7.20 6.91 -1.43
C ALA A 178 6.91 8.40 -1.18
N ALA A 179 5.64 8.77 -0.97
CA ALA A 179 5.25 10.15 -0.68
C ALA A 179 5.88 10.67 0.62
N CYS A 180 5.87 9.88 1.70
CA CYS A 180 6.50 10.23 2.98
C CYS A 180 8.03 10.34 2.87
N LEU A 181 8.67 9.63 1.95
CA LEU A 181 10.09 9.77 1.61
C LEU A 181 10.39 10.98 0.70
N GLY A 182 9.38 11.75 0.31
CA GLY A 182 9.54 12.91 -0.59
C GLY A 182 9.70 12.55 -2.06
N VAL A 183 9.41 11.29 -2.44
CA VAL A 183 9.51 10.81 -3.82
C VAL A 183 8.18 11.01 -4.54
N PRO A 184 8.16 11.53 -5.78
CA PRO A 184 6.95 11.65 -6.58
C PRO A 184 6.19 10.32 -6.65
N SER A 185 4.96 10.30 -6.14
CA SER A 185 4.16 9.10 -6.00
C SER A 185 2.82 9.24 -6.71
N PHE A 186 2.51 8.30 -7.61
CA PHE A 186 1.29 8.27 -8.41
C PHE A 186 0.52 6.99 -8.13
N SER A 187 -0.65 7.15 -7.52
CA SER A 187 -1.55 6.03 -7.29
C SER A 187 -2.55 5.86 -8.43
N PHE A 188 -2.65 4.65 -8.99
CA PHE A 188 -3.67 4.26 -9.95
C PHE A 188 -4.58 3.17 -9.37
N TYR A 189 -5.07 3.45 -8.18
CA TYR A 189 -5.96 2.56 -7.46
C TYR A 189 -7.24 2.24 -8.24
N ALA A 190 -7.57 0.96 -8.41
CA ALA A 190 -8.71 0.50 -9.21
C ALA A 190 -10.07 0.54 -8.48
N GLY A 191 -10.10 0.90 -7.21
CA GLY A 191 -11.33 1.04 -6.41
C GLY A 191 -12.04 2.37 -6.67
N LYS A 192 -13.29 2.49 -6.19
CA LYS A 192 -13.98 3.79 -6.13
C LYS A 192 -13.32 4.64 -5.03
N GLN A 193 -12.91 5.81 -5.39
CA GLN A 193 -12.60 6.88 -4.44
C GLN A 193 -13.87 7.58 -3.99
#